data_699bf30afb145a936c339b2657c75e33
#
_entry.id   699bf30afb145a936c339b2657c75e33
#
_cell.length_a   1.000
_cell.length_b   1.000
_cell.length_c   1.000
_cell.angle_alpha   90.00
_cell.angle_beta   90.00
_cell.angle_gamma   90.00
#
_symmetry.space_group_name_H-M   'P 1'
#
loop_
_entity.id
_entity.type
_entity.pdbx_description
1 polymer ?
#
loop_
_entity_poly.entity_id
_entity_poly.type
_entity_poly.pdbx_seq_one_letter_code
_entity_poly.pdbx_strand_id
1 'polypeptide(L)'
;MHRRIYQLATVFLWLSLPLVALQYRQVWDQLPVHVAAHFNAAGQANGWMSRGEAINFAAGFMGFLLTIFTALLLYTAHRQVDAFSWALLGFCALVLGFMVEVNRGIVDYNLRGMPMVPGAALIGIPIALIILIAIYVVSRREPALPSTANAAADLLAEETHSGQLVALLVLPAIIGPAIAAALVPVPVLRFATALVGLIGLATIAAAWNGFQYRFLRHGLEIRILGFRLRSIPRQQIQSYAPESWSAMRGYGIRGIGNTRAYVFCNKVVHIKTSNGDIFLGHNDPERIVRDLDLVTGVVTRG
;
A
#
# COMPACT_ATOMS: atom_id res chain seq x y z
N MET A 1 -27.39 2.94 -5.64
CA MET A 1 -27.47 1.47 -5.72
C MET A 1 -26.14 0.81 -5.35
N HIS A 2 -25.03 1.15 -5.96
CA HIS A 2 -23.70 0.56 -5.70
C HIS A 2 -23.23 0.59 -4.24
N ARG A 3 -23.46 1.69 -3.50
CA ARG A 3 -23.06 1.81 -2.10
C ARG A 3 -23.78 0.81 -1.18
N ARG A 4 -25.09 0.59 -1.39
CA ARG A 4 -25.84 -0.40 -0.58
C ARG A 4 -25.36 -1.82 -0.83
N ILE A 5 -25.10 -2.18 -2.09
CA ILE A 5 -24.58 -3.51 -2.45
C ILE A 5 -23.20 -3.71 -1.81
N TYR A 6 -22.33 -2.71 -1.85
CA TYR A 6 -21.02 -2.74 -1.24
C TYR A 6 -21.11 -2.93 0.29
N GLN A 7 -22.00 -2.21 0.96
CA GLN A 7 -22.22 -2.35 2.40
C GLN A 7 -22.76 -3.74 2.75
N LEU A 8 -23.70 -4.27 1.98
CA LEU A 8 -24.19 -5.64 2.17
C LEU A 8 -23.06 -6.66 1.98
N ALA A 9 -22.25 -6.53 0.94
CA ALA A 9 -21.09 -7.40 0.73
C ALA A 9 -20.09 -7.32 1.88
N THR A 10 -19.88 -6.14 2.47
CA THR A 10 -19.04 -5.97 3.67
C THR A 10 -19.63 -6.73 4.87
N VAL A 11 -20.95 -6.68 5.06
CA VAL A 11 -21.62 -7.45 6.13
C VAL A 11 -21.48 -8.95 5.91
N PHE A 12 -21.56 -9.43 4.67
CA PHE A 12 -21.39 -10.85 4.35
C PHE A 12 -20.00 -11.40 4.72
N LEU A 13 -18.98 -10.58 4.82
CA LEU A 13 -17.66 -11.03 5.30
C LEU A 13 -17.71 -11.58 6.73
N TRP A 14 -18.65 -11.09 7.56
CA TRP A 14 -18.82 -11.56 8.94
C TRP A 14 -19.29 -13.02 9.03
N LEU A 15 -19.79 -13.62 7.95
CA LEU A 15 -20.11 -15.04 7.90
C LEU A 15 -18.85 -15.93 8.05
N SER A 16 -17.65 -15.41 7.79
CA SER A 16 -16.41 -16.14 8.03
C SER A 16 -16.19 -16.48 9.51
N LEU A 17 -16.68 -15.66 10.45
CA LEU A 17 -16.56 -15.92 11.88
C LEU A 17 -17.32 -17.17 12.35
N PRO A 18 -18.65 -17.28 12.08
CA PRO A 18 -19.37 -18.51 12.43
C PRO A 18 -18.84 -19.74 11.65
N LEU A 19 -18.32 -19.58 10.43
CA LEU A 19 -17.70 -20.69 9.70
C LEU A 19 -16.51 -21.28 10.46
N VAL A 20 -15.60 -20.44 10.96
CA VAL A 20 -14.47 -20.89 11.79
C VAL A 20 -14.97 -21.56 13.08
N ALA A 21 -15.93 -20.97 13.77
CA ALA A 21 -16.49 -21.56 14.99
C ALA A 21 -17.13 -22.95 14.73
N LEU A 22 -17.86 -23.09 13.60
CA LEU A 22 -18.49 -24.35 13.19
C LEU A 22 -17.46 -25.44 12.87
N GLN A 23 -16.32 -25.10 12.26
CA GLN A 23 -15.24 -26.07 11.99
C GLN A 23 -14.77 -26.76 13.27
N TYR A 24 -14.57 -26.01 14.36
CA TYR A 24 -14.18 -26.59 15.64
C TYR A 24 -15.33 -27.32 16.33
N ARG A 25 -16.54 -26.74 16.29
CA ARG A 25 -17.70 -27.29 16.97
C ARG A 25 -18.13 -28.67 16.45
N GLN A 26 -18.08 -28.83 15.11
CA GLN A 26 -18.45 -30.09 14.46
C GLN A 26 -17.59 -31.29 14.87
N VAL A 27 -16.36 -31.05 15.27
CA VAL A 27 -15.37 -32.08 15.58
C VAL A 27 -14.85 -31.97 17.02
N TRP A 28 -15.55 -31.23 17.88
CA TRP A 28 -15.08 -30.86 19.21
C TRP A 28 -14.66 -32.08 20.06
N ASP A 29 -15.46 -33.13 20.06
CA ASP A 29 -15.20 -34.34 20.85
C ASP A 29 -14.09 -35.22 20.26
N GLN A 30 -13.80 -35.04 18.97
CA GLN A 30 -12.76 -35.80 18.27
C GLN A 30 -11.39 -35.13 18.38
N LEU A 31 -11.34 -33.83 18.67
CA LEU A 31 -10.10 -33.10 18.81
C LEU A 31 -9.30 -33.56 20.04
N PRO A 32 -7.96 -33.62 19.98
CA PRO A 32 -7.13 -33.91 21.15
C PRO A 32 -7.28 -32.81 22.22
N VAL A 33 -7.00 -33.13 23.48
CA VAL A 33 -7.05 -32.14 24.58
C VAL A 33 -6.10 -30.97 24.34
N HIS A 34 -4.94 -31.26 23.75
CA HIS A 34 -3.96 -30.25 23.27
C HIS A 34 -3.94 -30.25 21.75
N VAL A 35 -4.41 -29.17 21.18
CA VAL A 35 -4.48 -28.94 19.74
C VAL A 35 -3.17 -28.30 19.27
N ALA A 36 -2.53 -28.90 18.29
CA ALA A 36 -1.41 -28.27 17.58
C ALA A 36 -1.95 -27.04 16.83
N ALA A 37 -1.49 -25.85 17.20
CA ALA A 37 -2.00 -24.59 16.67
C ALA A 37 -0.90 -23.70 16.08
N HIS A 38 0.36 -24.02 16.32
CA HIS A 38 1.49 -23.35 15.70
C HIS A 38 2.35 -24.35 14.94
N PHE A 39 2.78 -23.95 13.73
CA PHE A 39 3.50 -24.81 12.79
C PHE A 39 4.77 -24.11 12.30
N ASN A 40 5.84 -24.86 12.15
CA ASN A 40 7.05 -24.37 11.52
C ASN A 40 6.87 -24.29 9.99
N ALA A 41 7.88 -23.76 9.30
CA ALA A 41 7.85 -23.59 7.85
C ALA A 41 7.81 -24.91 7.06
N ALA A 42 8.11 -26.05 7.69
CA ALA A 42 7.98 -27.40 7.13
C ALA A 42 6.57 -28.00 7.35
N GLY A 43 5.64 -27.25 7.96
CA GLY A 43 4.29 -27.72 8.26
C GLY A 43 4.22 -28.66 9.47
N GLN A 44 5.26 -28.72 10.30
CA GLN A 44 5.31 -29.56 11.49
C GLN A 44 4.88 -28.72 12.70
N ALA A 45 4.06 -29.32 13.57
CA ALA A 45 3.61 -28.67 14.79
C ALA A 45 4.79 -28.40 15.73
N ASN A 46 4.87 -27.16 16.23
CA ASN A 46 5.86 -26.73 17.22
C ASN A 46 5.26 -25.87 18.35
N GLY A 47 3.91 -25.79 18.43
CA GLY A 47 3.19 -25.17 19.53
C GLY A 47 1.78 -25.74 19.66
N TRP A 48 1.35 -25.95 20.93
CA TRP A 48 0.07 -26.54 21.26
C TRP A 48 -0.66 -25.66 22.26
N MET A 49 -1.99 -25.73 22.24
CA MET A 49 -2.86 -25.05 23.18
C MET A 49 -4.09 -25.94 23.49
N SER A 50 -4.83 -25.65 24.54
CA SER A 50 -6.08 -26.37 24.82
C SER A 50 -7.12 -26.14 23.72
N ARG A 51 -8.12 -27.04 23.59
CA ARG A 51 -9.23 -26.86 22.63
C ARG A 51 -9.92 -25.49 22.75
N GLY A 52 -10.16 -25.08 24.04
CA GLY A 52 -10.81 -23.80 24.32
C GLY A 52 -9.98 -22.60 23.91
N GLU A 53 -8.68 -22.65 24.17
CA GLU A 53 -7.76 -21.58 23.73
C GLU A 53 -7.67 -21.53 22.20
N ALA A 54 -7.63 -22.67 21.51
CA ALA A 54 -7.54 -22.74 20.06
C ALA A 54 -8.74 -22.07 19.38
N ILE A 55 -9.97 -22.41 19.80
CA ILE A 55 -11.18 -21.80 19.24
C ILE A 55 -11.29 -20.31 19.60
N ASN A 56 -10.95 -19.94 20.84
CA ASN A 56 -10.99 -18.55 21.28
C ASN A 56 -9.97 -17.70 20.52
N PHE A 57 -8.77 -18.24 20.31
CA PHE A 57 -7.74 -17.57 19.50
C PHE A 57 -8.19 -17.41 18.04
N ALA A 58 -8.68 -18.50 17.43
CA ALA A 58 -9.15 -18.49 16.05
C ALA A 58 -10.31 -17.49 15.84
N ALA A 59 -11.33 -17.55 16.71
CA ALA A 59 -12.48 -16.65 16.65
C ALA A 59 -12.09 -15.18 16.98
N GLY A 60 -11.26 -15.00 18.01
CA GLY A 60 -10.78 -13.66 18.42
C GLY A 60 -9.95 -12.98 17.33
N PHE A 61 -9.01 -13.72 16.71
CA PHE A 61 -8.21 -13.21 15.61
C PHE A 61 -9.05 -12.90 14.37
N MET A 62 -10.00 -13.79 14.03
CA MET A 62 -10.94 -13.55 12.93
C MET A 62 -11.81 -12.32 13.20
N GLY A 63 -12.35 -12.17 14.41
CA GLY A 63 -13.14 -11.00 14.82
C GLY A 63 -12.33 -9.70 14.78
N PHE A 64 -11.06 -9.74 15.18
CA PHE A 64 -10.13 -8.61 15.09
C PHE A 64 -9.92 -8.18 13.63
N LEU A 65 -9.61 -9.13 12.73
CA LEU A 65 -9.45 -8.83 11.29
C LEU A 65 -10.74 -8.26 10.70
N LEU A 66 -11.89 -8.87 11.00
CA LEU A 66 -13.19 -8.39 10.53
C LEU A 66 -13.49 -6.98 10.99
N THR A 67 -13.15 -6.63 12.22
CA THR A 67 -13.33 -5.26 12.75
C THR A 67 -12.48 -4.26 11.97
N ILE A 68 -11.19 -4.54 11.79
CA ILE A 68 -10.28 -3.67 11.03
C ILE A 68 -10.75 -3.54 9.57
N PHE A 69 -11.07 -4.65 8.91
CA PHE A 69 -11.51 -4.66 7.51
C PHE A 69 -12.83 -3.91 7.35
N THR A 70 -13.79 -4.14 8.25
CA THR A 70 -15.07 -3.41 8.23
C THR A 70 -14.85 -1.90 8.37
N ALA A 71 -14.03 -1.47 9.32
CA ALA A 71 -13.71 -0.05 9.51
C ALA A 71 -13.07 0.55 8.23
N LEU A 72 -12.11 -0.15 7.64
CA LEU A 72 -11.43 0.27 6.41
C LEU A 72 -12.40 0.33 5.22
N LEU A 73 -13.25 -0.68 5.04
CA LEU A 73 -14.23 -0.76 3.97
C LEU A 73 -15.32 0.30 4.12
N LEU A 74 -15.80 0.56 5.33
CA LEU A 74 -16.77 1.64 5.59
C LEU A 74 -16.15 3.01 5.37
N TYR A 75 -14.89 3.21 5.73
CA TYR A 75 -14.16 4.45 5.46
C TYR A 75 -14.07 4.74 3.96
N THR A 76 -13.74 3.74 3.13
CA THR A 76 -13.71 3.90 1.67
C THR A 76 -15.10 4.18 1.11
N ALA A 77 -16.13 3.47 1.59
CA ALA A 77 -17.53 3.66 1.17
C ALA A 77 -18.12 5.02 1.58
N HIS A 78 -17.59 5.66 2.63
CA HIS A 78 -18.05 6.98 3.06
C HIS A 78 -17.75 8.06 2.02
N ARG A 79 -16.64 7.96 1.32
CA ARG A 79 -16.23 8.93 0.29
C ARG A 79 -16.90 8.63 -1.05
N GLN A 80 -16.48 7.59 -1.72
CA GLN A 80 -17.06 7.14 -2.99
C GLN A 80 -16.69 5.68 -3.22
N VAL A 81 -17.68 4.85 -3.61
CA VAL A 81 -17.45 3.45 -3.99
C VAL A 81 -16.96 3.41 -5.43
N ASP A 82 -15.67 3.20 -5.62
CA ASP A 82 -14.95 3.13 -6.88
C ASP A 82 -14.37 1.71 -7.13
N ALA A 83 -13.64 1.55 -8.22
CA ALA A 83 -12.99 0.28 -8.55
C ALA A 83 -12.00 -0.17 -7.46
N PHE A 84 -11.30 0.78 -6.81
CA PHE A 84 -10.39 0.47 -5.70
C PHE A 84 -11.16 -0.07 -4.48
N SER A 85 -12.32 0.51 -4.16
CA SER A 85 -13.16 0.04 -3.06
C SER A 85 -13.57 -1.43 -3.28
N TRP A 86 -14.00 -1.81 -4.49
CA TRP A 86 -14.33 -3.19 -4.83
C TRP A 86 -13.12 -4.13 -4.79
N ALA A 87 -11.98 -3.69 -5.29
CA ALA A 87 -10.74 -4.46 -5.22
C ALA A 87 -10.29 -4.70 -3.77
N LEU A 88 -10.41 -3.68 -2.91
CA LEU A 88 -10.12 -3.78 -1.48
C LEU A 88 -11.06 -4.77 -0.78
N LEU A 89 -12.36 -4.75 -1.10
CA LEU A 89 -13.32 -5.72 -0.57
C LEU A 89 -12.95 -7.14 -1.02
N GLY A 90 -12.59 -7.35 -2.28
CA GLY A 90 -12.12 -8.63 -2.80
C GLY A 90 -10.83 -9.11 -2.09
N PHE A 91 -9.89 -8.20 -1.82
CA PHE A 91 -8.68 -8.51 -1.06
C PHE A 91 -9.00 -8.93 0.38
N CYS A 92 -9.88 -8.20 1.07
CA CYS A 92 -10.32 -8.57 2.42
C CYS A 92 -11.01 -9.94 2.44
N ALA A 93 -11.88 -10.23 1.46
CA ALA A 93 -12.53 -11.53 1.31
C ALA A 93 -11.52 -12.67 1.09
N LEU A 94 -10.49 -12.44 0.27
CA LEU A 94 -9.42 -13.40 0.03
C LEU A 94 -8.64 -13.71 1.32
N VAL A 95 -8.27 -12.69 2.09
CA VAL A 95 -7.54 -12.87 3.37
C VAL A 95 -8.40 -13.61 4.38
N LEU A 96 -9.68 -13.27 4.52
CA LEU A 96 -10.60 -13.97 5.44
C LEU A 96 -10.84 -15.42 5.00
N GLY A 97 -11.02 -15.67 3.70
CA GLY A 97 -11.13 -17.00 3.13
C GLY A 97 -9.88 -17.84 3.42
N PHE A 98 -8.70 -17.24 3.27
CA PHE A 98 -7.44 -17.89 3.66
C PHE A 98 -7.42 -18.26 5.15
N MET A 99 -7.86 -17.37 6.04
CA MET A 99 -7.93 -17.67 7.47
C MET A 99 -8.89 -18.83 7.79
N VAL A 100 -10.02 -18.92 7.07
CA VAL A 100 -10.94 -20.07 7.18
C VAL A 100 -10.24 -21.37 6.76
N GLU A 101 -9.48 -21.37 5.65
CA GLU A 101 -8.74 -22.55 5.19
C GLU A 101 -7.56 -22.91 6.12
N VAL A 102 -6.87 -21.93 6.70
CA VAL A 102 -5.84 -22.16 7.72
C VAL A 102 -6.44 -22.89 8.93
N ASN A 103 -7.58 -22.42 9.44
CA ASN A 103 -8.26 -23.07 10.56
C ASN A 103 -8.74 -24.49 10.22
N ARG A 104 -9.25 -24.71 9.00
CA ARG A 104 -9.58 -26.03 8.49
C ARG A 104 -8.35 -26.94 8.46
N GLY A 105 -7.22 -26.46 7.97
CA GLY A 105 -5.96 -27.20 7.96
C GLY A 105 -5.48 -27.55 9.36
N ILE A 106 -5.63 -26.66 10.34
CA ILE A 106 -5.33 -26.93 11.76
C ILE A 106 -6.21 -28.09 12.28
N VAL A 107 -7.51 -28.05 12.01
CA VAL A 107 -8.45 -29.11 12.40
C VAL A 107 -8.06 -30.44 11.73
N ASP A 108 -7.81 -30.45 10.42
CA ASP A 108 -7.45 -31.66 9.66
C ASP A 108 -6.12 -32.26 10.12
N TYR A 109 -5.14 -31.41 10.47
CA TYR A 109 -3.88 -31.87 11.05
C TYR A 109 -4.11 -32.63 12.38
N ASN A 110 -4.92 -32.05 13.27
CA ASN A 110 -5.16 -32.61 14.60
C ASN A 110 -6.03 -33.88 14.59
N LEU A 111 -6.88 -34.05 13.57
CA LEU A 111 -7.73 -35.22 13.41
C LEU A 111 -7.08 -36.33 12.58
N ARG A 112 -6.32 -35.98 11.57
CA ARG A 112 -5.89 -36.92 10.52
C ARG A 112 -4.38 -36.97 10.33
N GLY A 113 -3.60 -36.11 11.01
CA GLY A 113 -2.17 -35.97 10.81
C GLY A 113 -1.78 -35.43 9.44
N MET A 114 -2.72 -34.79 8.72
CA MET A 114 -2.42 -34.22 7.41
C MET A 114 -1.46 -33.04 7.55
N PRO A 115 -0.34 -33.01 6.81
CA PRO A 115 0.63 -31.92 6.92
C PRO A 115 -0.02 -30.59 6.57
N MET A 116 0.22 -29.57 7.41
CA MET A 116 -0.25 -28.23 7.18
C MET A 116 0.58 -27.57 6.07
N VAL A 117 0.07 -27.59 4.85
CA VAL A 117 0.74 -26.92 3.70
C VAL A 117 -0.07 -25.67 3.33
N PRO A 118 0.34 -24.47 3.78
CA PRO A 118 -0.34 -23.23 3.40
C PRO A 118 0.00 -22.75 1.98
N GLY A 119 0.30 -23.69 1.06
CA GLY A 119 1.00 -23.49 -0.22
C GLY A 119 0.49 -22.36 -1.12
N ALA A 120 -0.70 -22.51 -1.70
CA ALA A 120 -1.17 -21.59 -2.76
C ALA A 120 -1.56 -20.20 -2.22
N ALA A 121 -2.05 -20.11 -0.98
CA ALA A 121 -2.52 -18.86 -0.42
C ALA A 121 -1.39 -17.93 0.05
N LEU A 122 -0.23 -18.48 0.45
CA LEU A 122 0.97 -17.68 0.75
C LEU A 122 1.50 -16.96 -0.51
N ILE A 123 1.21 -17.47 -1.69
CA ILE A 123 1.55 -16.83 -2.97
C ILE A 123 0.39 -15.91 -3.42
N GLY A 124 -0.84 -16.34 -3.22
CA GLY A 124 -2.03 -15.62 -3.66
C GLY A 124 -2.23 -14.26 -2.97
N ILE A 125 -1.97 -14.17 -1.66
CA ILE A 125 -2.13 -12.93 -0.90
C ILE A 125 -1.16 -11.82 -1.37
N PRO A 126 0.16 -12.07 -1.50
CA PRO A 126 1.08 -11.08 -2.07
C PRO A 126 0.70 -10.63 -3.49
N ILE A 127 0.30 -11.57 -4.35
CA ILE A 127 -0.15 -11.22 -5.71
C ILE A 127 -1.39 -10.33 -5.65
N ALA A 128 -2.39 -10.69 -4.85
CA ALA A 128 -3.60 -9.88 -4.68
C ALA A 128 -3.29 -8.48 -4.11
N LEU A 129 -2.33 -8.37 -3.19
CA LEU A 129 -1.87 -7.10 -2.67
C LEU A 129 -1.20 -6.25 -3.75
N ILE A 130 -0.36 -6.83 -4.60
CA ILE A 130 0.26 -6.13 -5.74
C ILE A 130 -0.82 -5.63 -6.70
N ILE A 131 -1.80 -6.46 -7.03
CA ILE A 131 -2.92 -6.08 -7.89
C ILE A 131 -3.72 -4.94 -7.25
N LEU A 132 -4.00 -5.01 -5.95
CA LEU A 132 -4.69 -3.95 -5.21
C LEU A 132 -3.92 -2.63 -5.25
N ILE A 133 -2.61 -2.68 -5.04
CA ILE A 133 -1.73 -1.49 -5.14
C ILE A 133 -1.74 -0.94 -6.58
N ALA A 134 -1.66 -1.80 -7.59
CA ALA A 134 -1.72 -1.40 -8.99
C ALA A 134 -3.06 -0.71 -9.32
N ILE A 135 -4.19 -1.29 -8.89
CA ILE A 135 -5.53 -0.69 -9.06
C ILE A 135 -5.59 0.65 -8.33
N TYR A 136 -5.07 0.73 -7.09
CA TYR A 136 -5.02 1.99 -6.34
C TYR A 136 -4.26 3.08 -7.11
N VAL A 137 -3.07 2.75 -7.60
CA VAL A 137 -2.23 3.69 -8.37
C VAL A 137 -2.94 4.13 -9.65
N VAL A 138 -3.56 3.19 -10.39
CA VAL A 138 -4.27 3.49 -11.63
C VAL A 138 -5.54 4.31 -11.38
N SER A 139 -6.33 3.97 -10.35
CA SER A 139 -7.58 4.68 -10.02
C SER A 139 -7.34 6.11 -9.51
N ARG A 140 -6.12 6.39 -9.02
CA ARG A 140 -5.70 7.73 -8.55
C ARG A 140 -5.01 8.56 -9.62
N ARG A 141 -4.84 8.04 -10.85
CA ARG A 141 -4.29 8.83 -11.93
C ARG A 141 -5.27 9.94 -12.30
N GLU A 142 -4.87 11.18 -12.06
CA GLU A 142 -5.60 12.34 -12.56
C GLU A 142 -5.54 12.36 -14.10
N PRO A 143 -6.59 12.92 -14.77
CA PRO A 143 -6.53 13.12 -16.21
C PRO A 143 -5.24 13.84 -16.61
N ALA A 144 -4.68 13.46 -17.75
CA ALA A 144 -3.53 14.19 -18.30
C ALA A 144 -3.93 15.64 -18.53
N LEU A 145 -3.04 16.57 -18.21
CA LEU A 145 -3.16 17.91 -18.76
C LEU A 145 -3.27 17.78 -20.29
N PRO A 146 -4.11 18.59 -20.96
CA PRO A 146 -4.23 18.52 -22.40
C PRO A 146 -2.83 18.63 -23.02
N SER A 147 -2.39 17.54 -23.67
CA SER A 147 -1.12 17.52 -24.39
C SER A 147 -1.37 18.24 -25.70
N THR A 148 -0.77 19.40 -25.88
CA THR A 148 -0.64 20.00 -27.20
C THR A 148 0.27 19.11 -28.06
N ALA A 149 0.07 19.11 -29.37
CA ALA A 149 0.81 18.28 -30.33
C ALA A 149 2.35 18.47 -30.27
N ASN A 150 2.83 19.49 -29.56
CA ASN A 150 4.24 19.81 -29.31
C ASN A 150 4.55 19.78 -27.79
N ALA A 151 4.55 18.62 -27.16
CA ALA A 151 4.88 18.47 -25.74
C ALA A 151 6.26 19.05 -25.34
N ALA A 152 7.20 19.15 -26.29
CA ALA A 152 8.51 19.77 -26.08
C ALA A 152 8.43 21.31 -26.04
N ALA A 153 7.49 21.91 -26.77
CA ALA A 153 7.31 23.37 -26.82
C ALA A 153 6.56 23.91 -25.58
N ASP A 154 5.88 23.05 -24.87
CA ASP A 154 5.13 23.39 -23.64
C ASP A 154 5.97 23.31 -22.36
N LEU A 155 7.14 22.67 -22.41
CA LEU A 155 8.03 22.52 -21.27
C LEU A 155 8.78 23.84 -21.03
N LEU A 156 8.55 24.44 -19.85
CA LEU A 156 9.23 25.68 -19.43
C LEU A 156 10.48 25.38 -18.60
N ALA A 157 10.37 24.40 -17.69
CA ALA A 157 11.47 23.92 -16.85
C ALA A 157 11.25 22.48 -16.41
N GLU A 158 12.33 21.80 -16.06
CA GLU A 158 12.29 20.47 -15.46
C GLU A 158 13.30 20.39 -14.32
N GLU A 159 12.83 19.96 -13.16
CA GLU A 159 13.64 19.81 -11.95
C GLU A 159 13.52 18.39 -11.41
N THR A 160 14.63 17.87 -10.87
CA THR A 160 14.67 16.54 -10.28
C THR A 160 15.10 16.62 -8.83
N HIS A 161 14.32 16.00 -7.95
CA HIS A 161 14.62 15.90 -6.53
C HIS A 161 14.84 14.43 -6.14
N SER A 162 16.11 14.01 -6.03
CA SER A 162 16.48 12.64 -5.68
C SER A 162 16.58 12.44 -4.17
N GLY A 163 16.25 11.24 -3.73
CA GLY A 163 16.37 10.76 -2.36
C GLY A 163 17.51 9.77 -2.18
N GLN A 164 18.68 9.99 -2.78
CA GLN A 164 19.81 9.05 -2.74
C GLN A 164 20.22 8.67 -1.33
N LEU A 165 20.25 9.63 -0.41
CA LEU A 165 20.55 9.36 1.00
C LEU A 165 19.50 8.43 1.63
N VAL A 166 18.22 8.67 1.34
CA VAL A 166 17.12 7.82 1.83
C VAL A 166 17.23 6.41 1.23
N ALA A 167 17.55 6.30 -0.06
CA ALA A 167 17.78 5.02 -0.72
C ALA A 167 18.92 4.22 -0.06
N LEU A 168 20.04 4.88 0.25
CA LEU A 168 21.17 4.25 0.92
C LEU A 168 20.84 3.79 2.35
N LEU A 169 20.06 4.57 3.11
CA LEU A 169 19.64 4.21 4.46
C LEU A 169 18.68 3.02 4.51
N VAL A 170 17.86 2.84 3.46
CA VAL A 170 16.90 1.73 3.35
C VAL A 170 17.56 0.45 2.83
N LEU A 171 18.68 0.56 2.12
CA LEU A 171 19.36 -0.56 1.49
C LEU A 171 19.67 -1.74 2.45
N PRO A 172 20.22 -1.53 3.67
CA PRO A 172 20.50 -2.63 4.61
C PRO A 172 19.23 -3.36 5.07
N ALA A 173 18.11 -2.64 5.22
CA ALA A 173 16.83 -3.23 5.64
C ALA A 173 16.23 -4.15 4.57
N ILE A 174 16.70 -4.08 3.33
CA ILE A 174 16.28 -4.93 2.21
C ILE A 174 17.26 -6.07 2.00
N ILE A 175 18.56 -5.79 2.04
CA ILE A 175 19.62 -6.77 1.82
C ILE A 175 19.62 -7.83 2.94
N GLY A 176 19.47 -7.42 4.21
CA GLY A 176 19.47 -8.34 5.34
C GLY A 176 18.42 -9.45 5.23
N PRO A 177 17.13 -9.12 5.10
CA PRO A 177 16.08 -10.11 4.85
C PRO A 177 16.32 -10.94 3.57
N ALA A 178 16.81 -10.35 2.48
CA ALA A 178 17.07 -11.07 1.24
C ALA A 178 18.17 -12.13 1.42
N ILE A 179 19.24 -11.83 2.13
CA ILE A 179 20.31 -12.79 2.47
C ILE A 179 19.75 -13.86 3.42
N ALA A 180 19.01 -13.46 4.47
CA ALA A 180 18.42 -14.40 5.42
C ALA A 180 17.53 -15.44 4.71
N ALA A 181 16.72 -15.01 3.73
CA ALA A 181 15.87 -15.92 2.98
C ALA A 181 16.62 -16.81 1.97
N ALA A 182 17.72 -16.34 1.41
CA ALA A 182 18.57 -17.19 0.57
C ALA A 182 19.14 -18.37 1.37
N LEU A 183 19.34 -18.21 2.68
CA LEU A 183 19.87 -19.22 3.60
C LEU A 183 18.79 -20.17 4.14
N VAL A 184 17.52 -19.84 4.05
CA VAL A 184 16.42 -20.69 4.56
C VAL A 184 16.01 -21.72 3.49
N PRO A 185 15.99 -23.03 3.82
CA PRO A 185 15.73 -24.09 2.84
C PRO A 185 14.25 -24.23 2.44
N VAL A 186 13.38 -23.27 2.77
CA VAL A 186 11.92 -23.33 2.53
C VAL A 186 11.55 -22.54 1.28
N PRO A 187 11.05 -23.20 0.19
CA PRO A 187 10.78 -22.56 -1.10
C PRO A 187 9.81 -21.37 -1.02
N VAL A 188 8.78 -21.47 -0.18
CA VAL A 188 7.77 -20.41 0.00
C VAL A 188 8.37 -19.17 0.64
N LEU A 189 9.24 -19.35 1.64
CA LEU A 189 9.91 -18.23 2.30
C LEU A 189 10.91 -17.55 1.36
N ARG A 190 11.60 -18.32 0.52
CA ARG A 190 12.47 -17.79 -0.56
C ARG A 190 11.67 -16.92 -1.53
N PHE A 191 10.50 -17.40 -1.97
CA PHE A 191 9.63 -16.61 -2.87
C PHE A 191 9.11 -15.33 -2.20
N ALA A 192 8.59 -15.41 -0.98
CA ALA A 192 8.10 -14.25 -0.23
C ALA A 192 9.20 -13.20 -0.04
N THR A 193 10.43 -13.63 0.26
CA THR A 193 11.55 -12.71 0.46
C THR A 193 12.09 -12.16 -0.85
N ALA A 194 12.10 -12.96 -1.93
CA ALA A 194 12.41 -12.45 -3.26
C ALA A 194 11.43 -11.34 -3.68
N LEU A 195 10.15 -11.50 -3.38
CA LEU A 195 9.13 -10.50 -3.64
C LEU A 195 9.35 -9.22 -2.81
N VAL A 196 9.64 -9.36 -1.50
CA VAL A 196 10.00 -8.23 -0.63
C VAL A 196 11.26 -7.53 -1.14
N GLY A 197 12.26 -8.31 -1.56
CA GLY A 197 13.48 -7.80 -2.18
C GLY A 197 13.20 -7.01 -3.46
N LEU A 198 12.32 -7.52 -4.34
CA LEU A 198 11.93 -6.84 -5.58
C LEU A 198 11.21 -5.52 -5.31
N ILE A 199 10.25 -5.51 -4.37
CA ILE A 199 9.54 -4.28 -3.94
C ILE A 199 10.55 -3.28 -3.35
N GLY A 200 11.48 -3.76 -2.55
CA GLY A 200 12.54 -2.96 -1.98
C GLY A 200 13.45 -2.34 -3.04
N LEU A 201 13.91 -3.12 -4.02
CA LEU A 201 14.70 -2.63 -5.15
C LEU A 201 13.94 -1.59 -5.96
N ALA A 202 12.65 -1.80 -6.23
CA ALA A 202 11.80 -0.81 -6.90
C ALA A 202 11.68 0.49 -6.09
N THR A 203 11.58 0.39 -4.77
CA THR A 203 11.53 1.55 -3.86
C THR A 203 12.86 2.30 -3.86
N ILE A 204 13.99 1.59 -3.82
CA ILE A 204 15.33 2.19 -3.92
C ILE A 204 15.50 2.87 -5.28
N ALA A 205 15.15 2.21 -6.38
CA ALA A 205 15.23 2.78 -7.71
C ALA A 205 14.38 4.06 -7.83
N ALA A 206 13.17 4.05 -7.26
CA ALA A 206 12.29 5.22 -7.23
C ALA A 206 12.89 6.37 -6.40
N ALA A 207 13.44 6.09 -5.21
CA ALA A 207 14.10 7.11 -4.39
C ALA A 207 15.39 7.63 -5.03
N TRP A 208 16.16 6.76 -5.67
CA TRP A 208 17.41 7.13 -6.35
C TRP A 208 17.17 8.07 -7.52
N ASN A 209 16.22 7.74 -8.40
CA ASN A 209 15.84 8.60 -9.53
C ASN A 209 15.07 9.84 -9.09
N GLY A 210 14.36 9.76 -7.96
CA GLY A 210 13.65 10.88 -7.35
C GLY A 210 12.36 11.29 -8.04
N PHE A 211 11.83 12.41 -7.57
CA PHE A 211 10.67 13.06 -8.17
C PHE A 211 11.14 14.01 -9.27
N GLN A 212 10.49 13.94 -10.42
CA GLN A 212 10.69 14.85 -11.56
C GLN A 212 9.50 15.83 -11.58
N TYR A 213 9.80 17.12 -11.50
CA TYR A 213 8.84 18.21 -11.58
C TYR A 213 8.95 18.85 -12.95
N ARG A 214 7.91 18.74 -13.77
CA ARG A 214 7.86 19.32 -15.11
C ARG A 214 6.91 20.51 -15.09
N PHE A 215 7.47 21.69 -15.27
CA PHE A 215 6.75 22.95 -15.34
C PHE A 215 6.35 23.20 -16.80
N LEU A 216 5.05 23.16 -17.04
CA LEU A 216 4.46 23.29 -18.38
C LEU A 216 3.69 24.60 -18.47
N ARG A 217 3.51 25.15 -19.67
CA ARG A 217 2.74 26.39 -19.89
C ARG A 217 1.33 26.34 -19.29
N HIS A 218 0.73 25.16 -19.20
CA HIS A 218 -0.62 24.94 -18.73
C HIS A 218 -0.70 24.30 -17.32
N GLY A 219 0.44 24.07 -16.66
CA GLY A 219 0.46 23.54 -15.28
C GLY A 219 1.75 22.83 -14.89
N LEU A 220 1.70 22.08 -13.82
CA LEU A 220 2.78 21.31 -13.22
C LEU A 220 2.47 19.82 -13.29
N GLU A 221 3.42 19.01 -13.76
CA GLU A 221 3.38 17.56 -13.66
C GLU A 221 4.45 17.04 -12.70
N ILE A 222 4.06 16.09 -11.85
CA ILE A 222 4.96 15.39 -10.93
C ILE A 222 5.08 13.96 -11.41
N ARG A 223 6.32 13.48 -11.61
CA ARG A 223 6.63 12.14 -12.11
C ARG A 223 7.62 11.42 -11.20
N ILE A 224 7.63 10.09 -11.29
CA ILE A 224 8.65 9.21 -10.71
C ILE A 224 8.91 8.06 -11.67
N LEU A 225 10.17 7.77 -11.98
CA LEU A 225 10.54 6.73 -12.96
C LEU A 225 9.78 6.88 -14.30
N GLY A 226 9.53 8.11 -14.75
CA GLY A 226 8.74 8.38 -15.96
C GLY A 226 7.22 8.27 -15.79
N PHE A 227 6.73 7.64 -14.71
CA PHE A 227 5.30 7.55 -14.43
C PHE A 227 4.78 8.86 -13.86
N ARG A 228 3.70 9.39 -14.44
CA ARG A 228 3.04 10.59 -13.92
C ARG A 228 2.25 10.25 -12.65
N LEU A 229 2.61 10.91 -11.53
CA LEU A 229 1.94 10.79 -10.25
C LEU A 229 0.78 11.77 -10.11
N ARG A 230 1.01 13.03 -10.55
CA ARG A 230 0.03 14.10 -10.42
C ARG A 230 0.20 15.14 -11.53
N SER A 231 -0.91 15.79 -11.85
CA SER A 231 -1.00 16.88 -12.79
C SER A 231 -1.81 18.01 -12.13
N ILE A 232 -1.27 19.23 -12.13
CA ILE A 232 -1.85 20.39 -11.48
C ILE A 232 -2.04 21.46 -12.53
N PRO A 233 -3.29 21.72 -13.01
CA PRO A 233 -3.55 22.79 -13.93
C PRO A 233 -3.14 24.15 -13.35
N ARG A 234 -2.61 25.05 -14.19
CA ARG A 234 -2.21 26.41 -13.79
C ARG A 234 -3.32 27.13 -13.03
N GLN A 235 -4.58 26.99 -13.46
CA GLN A 235 -5.72 27.67 -12.85
C GLN A 235 -6.02 27.20 -11.42
N GLN A 236 -5.52 26.04 -11.02
CA GLN A 236 -5.70 25.54 -9.67
C GLN A 236 -4.65 26.06 -8.69
N ILE A 237 -3.51 26.60 -9.18
CA ILE A 237 -2.43 27.14 -8.34
C ILE A 237 -2.88 28.50 -7.82
N GLN A 238 -3.03 28.61 -6.51
CA GLN A 238 -3.48 29.85 -5.84
C GLN A 238 -2.31 30.64 -5.26
N SER A 239 -1.40 29.96 -4.58
CA SER A 239 -0.19 30.56 -4.01
C SER A 239 0.87 29.49 -3.77
N TYR A 240 2.11 29.90 -3.66
CA TYR A 240 3.23 29.02 -3.33
C TYR A 240 4.31 29.79 -2.58
N ALA A 241 4.97 29.11 -1.65
CA ALA A 241 6.05 29.68 -0.84
C ALA A 241 7.02 28.58 -0.37
N PRO A 242 8.29 28.92 -0.16
CA PRO A 242 9.25 28.03 0.52
C PRO A 242 8.81 27.77 1.97
N GLU A 243 8.96 26.52 2.41
CA GLU A 243 8.64 26.08 3.78
C GLU A 243 9.65 25.03 4.24
N SER A 244 9.83 24.90 5.55
CA SER A 244 10.63 23.82 6.15
C SER A 244 9.79 22.56 6.31
N TRP A 245 10.37 21.39 5.99
CA TRP A 245 9.72 20.10 6.17
C TRP A 245 10.33 19.37 7.36
N SER A 246 9.50 18.97 8.31
CA SER A 246 9.92 18.18 9.45
C SER A 246 10.12 16.71 9.04
N ALA A 247 11.28 16.14 9.41
CA ALA A 247 11.55 14.70 9.21
C ALA A 247 10.53 13.79 9.91
N MET A 248 9.86 14.26 10.97
CA MET A 248 8.80 13.52 11.66
C MET A 248 7.56 13.31 10.79
N ARG A 249 7.34 14.14 9.77
CA ARG A 249 6.28 13.93 8.76
C ARG A 249 6.64 12.82 7.76
N GLY A 250 7.89 12.32 7.82
CA GLY A 250 8.45 11.29 6.95
C GLY A 250 8.79 11.79 5.55
N TYR A 251 9.57 10.99 4.82
CA TYR A 251 10.00 11.23 3.45
C TYR A 251 9.24 10.34 2.46
N GLY A 252 9.31 10.66 1.16
CA GLY A 252 8.62 9.98 0.07
C GLY A 252 7.32 10.65 -0.34
N ILE A 253 6.34 9.84 -0.77
CA ILE A 253 4.98 10.32 -1.07
C ILE A 253 4.17 10.27 0.22
N ARG A 254 3.71 11.42 0.69
CA ARG A 254 2.97 11.56 1.96
C ARG A 254 1.65 12.29 1.75
N GLY A 255 0.76 12.18 2.75
CA GLY A 255 -0.53 12.88 2.79
C GLY A 255 -1.72 12.02 2.38
N ILE A 256 -2.92 12.51 2.67
CA ILE A 256 -4.21 11.83 2.45
C ILE A 256 -5.11 12.72 1.59
N GLY A 257 -5.89 12.11 0.71
CA GLY A 257 -6.81 12.84 -0.17
C GLY A 257 -6.08 13.73 -1.16
N ASN A 258 -6.45 15.00 -1.21
CA ASN A 258 -5.92 15.97 -2.16
C ASN A 258 -4.66 16.69 -1.68
N THR A 259 -4.34 16.61 -0.38
CA THR A 259 -3.07 17.10 0.15
C THR A 259 -1.99 16.05 -0.02
N ARG A 260 -0.90 16.38 -0.70
CA ARG A 260 0.19 15.47 -1.03
C ARG A 260 1.56 16.14 -0.88
N ALA A 261 2.51 15.37 -0.38
CA ALA A 261 3.91 15.77 -0.31
C ALA A 261 4.78 14.77 -1.10
N TYR A 262 5.72 15.30 -1.85
CA TYR A 262 6.71 14.60 -2.66
C TYR A 262 8.10 15.06 -2.19
N VAL A 263 8.63 14.42 -1.15
CA VAL A 263 9.73 15.01 -0.35
C VAL A 263 10.77 13.97 0.03
N PHE A 264 12.06 14.30 -0.21
CA PHE A 264 13.21 13.54 0.30
C PHE A 264 14.20 14.41 1.10
N CYS A 265 13.84 15.66 1.42
CA CYS A 265 14.68 16.59 2.14
C CYS A 265 13.86 17.41 3.17
N ASN A 266 14.53 18.30 3.89
CA ASN A 266 13.90 19.17 4.89
C ASN A 266 13.43 20.53 4.35
N LYS A 267 13.55 20.78 3.06
CA LYS A 267 13.10 22.00 2.40
C LYS A 267 12.05 21.68 1.36
N VAL A 268 10.97 22.42 1.33
CA VAL A 268 9.86 22.22 0.40
C VAL A 268 9.35 23.55 -0.14
N VAL A 269 8.67 23.49 -1.29
CA VAL A 269 7.75 24.55 -1.70
C VAL A 269 6.33 24.06 -1.44
N HIS A 270 5.61 24.79 -0.62
CA HIS A 270 4.19 24.58 -0.35
C HIS A 270 3.37 25.28 -1.41
N ILE A 271 2.61 24.53 -2.18
CA ILE A 271 1.70 25.03 -3.22
C ILE A 271 0.27 24.85 -2.73
N LYS A 272 -0.46 25.94 -2.53
CA LYS A 272 -1.90 25.91 -2.27
C LYS A 272 -2.64 25.84 -3.58
N THR A 273 -3.52 24.87 -3.69
CA THR A 273 -4.37 24.70 -4.87
C THR A 273 -5.85 24.75 -4.45
N SER A 274 -6.74 24.99 -5.42
CA SER A 274 -8.18 24.96 -5.19
C SER A 274 -8.68 23.60 -4.65
N ASN A 275 -7.90 22.52 -4.83
CA ASN A 275 -8.28 21.15 -4.47
C ASN A 275 -7.48 20.56 -3.29
N GLY A 276 -6.58 21.33 -2.67
CA GLY A 276 -5.73 20.86 -1.56
C GLY A 276 -4.27 21.31 -1.71
N ASP A 277 -3.45 20.93 -0.74
CA ASP A 277 -2.08 21.42 -0.62
C ASP A 277 -1.08 20.42 -1.22
N ILE A 278 -0.07 20.95 -1.90
CA ILE A 278 1.03 20.17 -2.51
C ILE A 278 2.35 20.65 -1.92
N PHE A 279 3.19 19.73 -1.52
CA PHE A 279 4.54 20.01 -1.03
C PHE A 279 5.56 19.36 -1.95
N LEU A 280 6.41 20.17 -2.58
CA LEU A 280 7.49 19.72 -3.44
C LEU A 280 8.81 19.85 -2.70
N GLY A 281 9.49 18.73 -2.45
CA GLY A 281 10.82 18.72 -1.87
C GLY A 281 11.86 19.16 -2.90
N HIS A 282 12.76 20.08 -2.50
CA HIS A 282 13.91 20.44 -3.29
C HIS A 282 15.01 21.06 -2.43
N ASN A 283 16.29 20.80 -2.75
CA ASN A 283 17.43 21.35 -2.01
C ASN A 283 17.54 22.88 -2.16
N ASP A 284 17.07 23.39 -3.28
CA ASP A 284 16.94 24.83 -3.60
C ASP A 284 15.48 25.16 -3.89
N PRO A 285 14.64 25.48 -2.87
CA PRO A 285 13.23 25.78 -3.07
C PRO A 285 12.98 27.04 -3.91
N GLU A 286 13.89 28.00 -3.88
CA GLU A 286 13.77 29.24 -4.68
C GLU A 286 13.78 28.95 -6.19
N ARG A 287 14.46 27.88 -6.60
CA ARG A 287 14.46 27.42 -7.99
C ARG A 287 13.06 26.95 -8.42
N ILE A 288 12.41 26.16 -7.57
CA ILE A 288 11.02 25.72 -7.79
C ILE A 288 10.06 26.91 -7.84
N VAL A 289 10.28 27.93 -6.99
CA VAL A 289 9.45 29.16 -6.99
C VAL A 289 9.60 29.88 -8.32
N ARG A 290 10.83 30.11 -8.80
CA ARG A 290 11.08 30.74 -10.11
C ARG A 290 10.40 29.98 -11.26
N ASP A 291 10.45 28.64 -11.24
CA ASP A 291 9.82 27.82 -12.28
C ASP A 291 8.29 27.89 -12.20
N LEU A 292 7.71 28.00 -10.99
CA LEU A 292 6.28 28.23 -10.79
C LEU A 292 5.86 29.63 -11.27
N ASP A 293 6.71 30.67 -11.10
CA ASP A 293 6.48 32.00 -11.64
C ASP A 293 6.35 31.97 -13.18
N LEU A 294 7.17 31.15 -13.87
CA LEU A 294 7.05 30.94 -15.30
C LEU A 294 5.70 30.33 -15.70
N VAL A 295 5.21 29.36 -14.90
CA VAL A 295 3.92 28.69 -15.13
C VAL A 295 2.76 29.64 -14.88
N THR A 296 2.80 30.40 -13.77
CA THR A 296 1.69 31.27 -13.34
C THR A 296 1.70 32.61 -14.05
N GLY A 297 2.82 33.01 -14.69
CA GLY A 297 2.99 34.29 -15.32
C GLY A 297 3.09 35.46 -14.33
N VAL A 298 3.39 35.17 -13.07
CA VAL A 298 3.71 36.16 -12.06
C VAL A 298 5.15 36.60 -12.28
N VAL A 299 5.33 37.71 -12.97
CA VAL A 299 6.66 38.34 -13.06
C VAL A 299 6.95 38.93 -11.66
N THR A 300 7.80 38.25 -10.90
CA THR A 300 8.41 38.87 -9.72
C THR A 300 9.24 40.04 -10.20
N ARG A 301 8.68 41.26 -10.06
CA ARG A 301 9.47 42.47 -10.20
C ARG A 301 10.48 42.49 -9.07
N GLY A 302 11.72 42.13 -9.37
CA GLY A 302 12.88 42.29 -8.48
C GLY A 302 13.13 43.74 -8.12
#